data_9bd1ea294f7a940631142ae3400988ad
#
_entry.id   9bd1ea294f7a940631142ae3400988ad
#
_cell.length_a   1.000
_cell.length_b   1.000
_cell.length_c   1.000
_cell.angle_alpha   90.00
_cell.angle_beta   90.00
_cell.angle_gamma   90.00
#
_symmetry.space_group_name_H-M   'P 1'
#
loop_
_entity.id
_entity.type
_entity.pdbx_description
1 polymer ?
#
loop_
_entity_poly.entity_id
_entity_poly.type
_entity_poly.pdbx_seq_one_letter_code
_entity_poly.pdbx_strand_id
1 'polypeptide(L)' 'MNWDRIEGNWKQFSGSVKTQWGKLTDDDMAQINGNREKLEGKLQERYGLAKDQVKEQVDTWSRGVDRM' A
#
# COMPACT_ATOMS: atom_id res chain seq x y z
N MET A 1 -0.60 11.85 -8.94
CA MET A 1 -0.08 10.49 -8.79
C MET A 1 -1.11 9.49 -9.26
N ASN A 2 -0.71 8.56 -10.07
CA ASN A 2 -1.62 7.61 -10.69
C ASN A 2 -1.43 6.21 -10.09
N TRP A 3 -2.40 5.75 -9.31
CA TRP A 3 -2.34 4.42 -8.70
C TRP A 3 -2.29 3.30 -9.74
N ASP A 4 -2.84 3.53 -10.92
CA ASP A 4 -2.80 2.53 -12.00
C ASP A 4 -1.38 2.11 -12.32
N ARG A 5 -0.43 3.03 -12.23
CA ARG A 5 0.98 2.75 -12.45
C ARG A 5 1.52 1.80 -11.38
N ILE A 6 1.12 2.02 -10.13
CA ILE A 6 1.53 1.16 -9.01
C ILE A 6 0.89 -0.22 -9.18
N GLU A 7 -0.40 -0.27 -9.50
CA GLU A 7 -1.10 -1.52 -9.72
C GLU A 7 -0.47 -2.31 -10.88
N GLY A 8 -0.19 -1.63 -11.99
CA GLY A 8 0.41 -2.26 -13.16
C GLY A 8 1.81 -2.81 -12.93
N ASN A 9 2.52 -2.27 -11.94
CA ASN A 9 3.87 -2.69 -11.58
C ASN A 9 3.93 -3.21 -10.14
N TRP A 10 2.85 -3.85 -9.69
CA TRP A 10 2.71 -4.23 -8.29
C TRP A 10 3.87 -5.08 -7.77
N LYS A 11 4.35 -6.01 -8.58
CA LYS A 11 5.45 -6.87 -8.17
C LYS A 11 6.68 -6.05 -7.77
N GLN A 12 6.91 -4.95 -8.49
CA GLN A 12 8.02 -4.04 -8.20
C GLN A 12 7.74 -3.19 -6.96
N PHE A 13 6.51 -2.69 -6.82
CA PHE A 13 6.15 -1.82 -5.71
C PHE A 13 5.83 -2.55 -4.42
N SER A 14 5.52 -3.84 -4.49
CA SER A 14 5.17 -4.61 -3.28
C SER A 14 6.29 -4.61 -2.24
N GLY A 15 7.55 -4.65 -2.68
CA GLY A 15 8.69 -4.57 -1.78
C GLY A 15 8.73 -3.25 -1.01
N SER A 16 8.43 -2.13 -1.71
CA SER A 16 8.39 -0.82 -1.09
C SER A 16 7.24 -0.71 -0.09
N VAL A 17 6.09 -1.29 -0.42
CA VAL A 17 4.95 -1.33 0.49
C VAL A 17 5.31 -2.08 1.76
N LYS A 18 5.95 -3.24 1.63
CA LYS A 18 6.33 -4.05 2.78
C LYS A 18 7.38 -3.34 3.64
N THR A 19 8.28 -2.60 3.01
CA THR A 19 9.28 -1.81 3.72
C THR A 19 8.62 -0.67 4.50
N GLN A 20 7.65 0.01 3.88
CA GLN A 20 6.96 1.13 4.50
C GLN A 20 6.06 0.65 5.65
N TRP A 21 5.40 -0.49 5.46
CA TRP A 21 4.48 -1.05 6.45
C TRP A 21 4.91 -2.47 6.80
N GLY A 22 5.86 -2.56 7.72
CA GLY A 22 6.51 -3.83 8.07
C GLY A 22 5.60 -4.89 8.70
N LYS A 23 4.42 -4.50 9.19
CA LYS A 23 3.48 -5.45 9.76
C LYS A 23 2.71 -6.26 8.70
N LEU A 24 2.77 -5.83 7.45
CA LEU A 24 2.16 -6.57 6.35
C LEU A 24 2.96 -7.82 6.06
N THR A 25 2.28 -8.94 5.88
CA THR A 25 2.92 -10.23 5.56
C THR A 25 2.92 -10.45 4.05
N ASP A 26 3.68 -11.47 3.62
CA ASP A 26 3.68 -11.86 2.20
C ASP A 26 2.28 -12.28 1.74
N ASP A 27 1.52 -12.96 2.62
CA ASP A 27 0.13 -13.29 2.33
C ASP A 27 -0.72 -12.05 2.12
N ASP A 28 -0.52 -11.04 2.97
CA ASP A 28 -1.23 -9.77 2.81
C ASP A 28 -0.92 -9.14 1.45
N MET A 29 0.34 -9.15 1.05
CA MET A 29 0.76 -8.61 -0.23
C MET A 29 0.09 -9.34 -1.40
N ALA A 30 0.00 -10.67 -1.31
CA ALA A 30 -0.65 -11.47 -2.33
C ALA A 30 -2.14 -11.15 -2.42
N GLN A 31 -2.80 -10.96 -1.29
CA GLN A 31 -4.23 -10.61 -1.25
C GLN A 31 -4.48 -9.22 -1.81
N ILE A 32 -3.60 -8.28 -1.52
CA ILE A 32 -3.70 -6.90 -2.01
C ILE A 32 -3.57 -6.87 -3.54
N ASN A 33 -2.59 -7.54 -4.08
CA ASN A 33 -2.35 -7.69 -5.51
C ASN A 33 -2.55 -6.39 -6.31
N GLY A 34 -2.05 -5.29 -5.77
CA GLY A 34 -2.13 -3.99 -6.42
C GLY A 34 -3.43 -3.22 -6.19
N ASN A 35 -4.39 -3.78 -5.51
CA ASN A 35 -5.66 -3.10 -5.24
C ASN A 35 -5.53 -2.17 -4.05
N ARG A 36 -5.75 -0.86 -4.27
CA ARG A 36 -5.58 0.16 -3.23
C ARG A 36 -6.53 -0.04 -2.06
N GLU A 37 -7.79 -0.39 -2.34
CA GLU A 37 -8.77 -0.60 -1.27
C GLU A 37 -8.38 -1.76 -0.37
N LYS A 38 -7.85 -2.82 -0.95
CA LYS A 38 -7.37 -3.97 -0.18
C LYS A 38 -6.16 -3.61 0.65
N LEU A 39 -5.25 -2.80 0.11
CA LEU A 39 -4.12 -2.29 0.87
C LEU A 39 -4.60 -1.48 2.06
N GLU A 40 -5.52 -0.55 1.84
CA GLU A 40 -6.08 0.27 2.91
C GLU A 40 -6.74 -0.60 3.98
N GLY A 41 -7.49 -1.61 3.57
CA GLY A 41 -8.13 -2.54 4.49
C GLY A 41 -7.14 -3.32 5.34
N LYS A 42 -6.06 -3.78 4.73
CA LYS A 42 -5.01 -4.49 5.47
C LYS A 42 -4.30 -3.58 6.45
N LEU A 43 -4.05 -2.33 6.08
CA LEU A 43 -3.43 -1.36 6.98
C LEU A 43 -4.34 -1.07 8.18
N GLN A 44 -5.63 -0.93 7.96
CA GLN A 44 -6.58 -0.77 9.05
C GLN A 44 -6.55 -1.96 10.00
N GLU A 45 -6.52 -3.16 9.44
CA GLU A 45 -6.51 -4.39 10.22
C GLU A 45 -5.23 -4.57 11.02
N ARG A 46 -4.07 -4.34 10.39
CA ARG A 46 -2.77 -4.61 11.03
C ARG A 46 -2.33 -3.51 11.99
N TYR A 47 -2.70 -2.26 11.73
CA TYR A 47 -2.27 -1.12 12.53
C TYR A 47 -3.39 -0.50 13.38
N GLY A 48 -4.62 -0.93 13.18
CA GLY A 48 -5.75 -0.40 13.94
C GLY A 48 -6.04 1.07 13.65
N LEU A 49 -5.72 1.55 12.45
CA LEU A 49 -5.89 2.94 12.09
C LEU A 49 -7.28 3.21 11.52
N ALA A 50 -7.72 4.47 11.64
CA ALA A 50 -8.95 4.92 11.00
C ALA A 50 -8.73 4.99 9.49
N LYS A 51 -9.82 4.87 8.72
CA LYS A 51 -9.76 4.89 7.27
C LYS A 51 -9.12 6.16 6.73
N ASP A 52 -9.44 7.31 7.32
CA ASP A 52 -8.88 8.59 6.90
C ASP A 52 -7.37 8.63 7.07
N GLN A 53 -6.87 8.09 8.18
CA GLN A 53 -5.43 8.03 8.45
C GLN A 53 -4.73 7.13 7.45
N VAL A 54 -5.34 6.00 7.13
CA VAL A 54 -4.78 5.05 6.16
C VAL A 54 -4.71 5.68 4.77
N LYS A 55 -5.78 6.35 4.35
CA LYS A 55 -5.79 7.03 3.05
C LYS A 55 -4.69 8.06 2.95
N GLU A 56 -4.49 8.84 4.01
CA GLU A 56 -3.45 9.86 4.03
C GLU A 56 -2.05 9.24 3.94
N GLN A 57 -1.83 8.15 4.69
CA GLN A 57 -0.54 7.47 4.63
C GLN A 57 -0.26 6.88 3.26
N VAL A 58 -1.26 6.27 2.65
CA VAL A 58 -1.12 5.69 1.31
C VAL A 58 -0.86 6.79 0.28
N ASP A 59 -1.58 7.91 0.36
CA ASP A 59 -1.37 9.04 -0.54
C ASP A 59 0.05 9.58 -0.42
N THR A 60 0.52 9.78 0.80
CA THR A 60 1.86 10.31 1.06
C THR A 60 2.93 9.36 0.51
N TRP A 61 2.79 8.08 0.79
CA TRP A 61 3.72 7.07 0.30
C TRP A 61 3.74 7.04 -1.24
N SER A 62 2.56 7.05 -1.85
CA SER A 62 2.46 6.94 -3.31
C SER A 62 3.09 8.12 -4.03
N ARG A 63 2.97 9.32 -3.45
CA ARG A 63 3.62 10.51 -4.02
C ARG A 63 5.14 10.40 -3.95
N GLY A 64 5.66 9.89 -2.84
CA GLY A 64 7.09 9.70 -2.69
C GLY A 64 7.65 8.66 -3.63
N VAL A 65 6.94 7.55 -3.77
CA VAL A 65 7.34 6.46 -4.67
C VAL A 65 7.32 6.90 -6.12
N ASP A 66 6.34 7.71 -6.51
CA ASP A 66 6.20 8.16 -7.89
C ASP A 66 7.32 9.09 -8.33
N ARG A 67 8.05 9.67 -7.38
CA ARG A 67 9.17 10.58 -7.67
C ARG A 67 10.50 9.86 -7.87
N MET A 68 10.56 8.59 -7.55
CA MET A 68 11.81 7.81 -7.69
C MET A 68 12.00 7.24 -9.11
#